data_d2ca3f1cdb4c80e9b42a8924648433c2
#
_entry.id   d2ca3f1cdb4c80e9b42a8924648433c2
#
_cell.length_a   1.000
_cell.length_b   1.000
_cell.length_c   1.000
_cell.angle_alpha   90.00
_cell.angle_beta   90.00
_cell.angle_gamma   90.00
#
_symmetry.space_group_name_H-M   'P 1'
#
loop_
_entity.id
_entity.type
_entity.pdbx_description
1 polymer ?
#
loop_
_entity_poly.entity_id
_entity_poly.type
_entity_poly.pdbx_seq_one_letter_code
_entity_poly.pdbx_strand_id
1 'polypeptide(L)'
;MSKQLRVYREGAKTEFDYQILWEEDFTKLADAVKKLELSCGKICIVADDTVGNLYGKEVQKALEELDVTVDLYTFPAGEASKNLDTVKELYAFLIEHHYTRKDVLAALGGGVTGDLTGYAAATYLRGIDFIQIPTTLLAQVDSSVGGKTGVDFAQYKNMVGAFNQPKLVYMNLDVLKTLPKEQFASGMAEALKSGLIRDQEYFIDLCDEIKAIQSLEQEAILRTVSGSCKIKREVVQNDPKEKGERALLNFGHTIGHAIEKLSDFTLYHGECVALGMVAAAYISFKSGNISKEDLEKIEHIISAYNLPIRLKTAKMSADDVLAATKSDKKM
;
A
#
# COMPACT_ATOMS: atom_id res chain seq x y z
N MET A 1 18.59 12.49 -5.24
CA MET A 1 17.71 11.51 -5.94
C MET A 1 16.63 12.22 -6.73
N SER A 2 16.10 11.58 -7.79
CA SER A 2 14.93 12.12 -8.48
C SER A 2 13.74 12.08 -7.52
N LYS A 3 13.01 13.20 -7.38
CA LYS A 3 11.80 13.31 -6.53
C LYS A 3 10.53 12.79 -7.24
N GLN A 4 10.69 12.07 -8.35
CA GLN A 4 9.56 11.53 -9.12
C GLN A 4 9.91 10.21 -9.81
N LEU A 5 8.89 9.38 -10.00
CA LEU A 5 8.95 8.12 -10.72
C LEU A 5 7.72 8.00 -11.64
N ARG A 6 7.96 7.67 -12.91
CA ARG A 6 6.87 7.38 -13.85
C ARG A 6 6.57 5.89 -13.87
N VAL A 7 5.30 5.53 -13.75
CA VAL A 7 4.79 4.16 -13.89
C VAL A 7 3.92 4.13 -15.13
N TYR A 8 4.33 3.35 -16.14
CA TYR A 8 3.63 3.31 -17.42
C TYR A 8 3.76 1.94 -18.08
N ARG A 9 2.86 1.64 -18.98
CA ARG A 9 2.96 0.51 -19.88
C ARG A 9 2.56 0.94 -21.27
N GLU A 10 3.48 0.75 -22.22
CA GLU A 10 3.24 1.00 -23.64
C GLU A 10 2.80 -0.29 -24.35
N GLY A 11 1.80 -0.18 -25.20
CA GLY A 11 1.28 -1.23 -26.06
C GLY A 11 0.62 -0.59 -27.29
N ALA A 12 -0.26 -1.31 -27.98
CA ALA A 12 -1.06 -0.74 -29.08
C ALA A 12 -1.96 0.45 -28.62
N LYS A 13 -2.22 0.54 -27.30
CA LYS A 13 -2.71 1.70 -26.55
C LYS A 13 -1.96 1.72 -25.23
N THR A 14 -1.57 2.90 -24.74
CA THR A 14 -1.00 3.06 -23.41
C THR A 14 -2.00 2.54 -22.38
N GLU A 15 -1.66 1.45 -21.69
CA GLU A 15 -2.59 0.81 -20.75
C GLU A 15 -2.71 1.62 -19.46
N PHE A 16 -1.61 2.25 -18.99
CA PHE A 16 -1.57 3.18 -17.89
C PHE A 16 -0.31 4.04 -17.93
N ASP A 17 -0.42 5.23 -17.36
CA ASP A 17 0.67 6.20 -17.24
C ASP A 17 0.36 7.14 -16.09
N TYR A 18 1.16 7.13 -15.03
CA TYR A 18 1.03 8.03 -13.91
C TYR A 18 2.38 8.28 -13.22
N GLN A 19 2.44 9.33 -12.44
CA GLN A 19 3.63 9.67 -11.67
C GLN A 19 3.44 9.37 -10.19
N ILE A 20 4.54 8.98 -9.55
CA ILE A 20 4.71 8.94 -8.11
C ILE A 20 5.63 10.11 -7.76
N LEU A 21 5.19 10.98 -6.88
CA LEU A 21 5.95 12.13 -6.37
C LEU A 21 6.26 11.91 -4.90
N TRP A 22 7.48 12.25 -4.49
CA TRP A 22 7.92 12.24 -3.10
C TRP A 22 8.20 13.67 -2.68
N GLU A 23 7.46 14.16 -1.73
CA GLU A 23 7.56 15.52 -1.19
C GLU A 23 7.60 15.47 0.35
N GLU A 24 7.93 16.58 0.96
CA GLU A 24 8.06 16.70 2.42
C GLU A 24 6.75 17.17 3.07
N ASP A 25 5.87 17.81 2.30
CA ASP A 25 4.62 18.38 2.75
C ASP A 25 3.56 18.34 1.63
N PHE A 26 2.43 19.03 1.82
CA PHE A 26 1.37 19.14 0.81
C PHE A 26 1.41 20.43 -0.02
N THR A 27 2.42 21.27 0.12
CA THR A 27 2.50 22.58 -0.55
C THR A 27 2.54 22.47 -2.08
N LYS A 28 3.03 21.38 -2.62
CA LYS A 28 3.10 21.14 -4.07
C LYS A 28 1.96 20.27 -4.61
N LEU A 29 0.99 19.91 -3.78
CA LEU A 29 -0.10 19.01 -4.17
C LEU A 29 -0.96 19.63 -5.28
N ALA A 30 -1.36 20.91 -5.12
CA ALA A 30 -2.12 21.61 -6.14
C ALA A 30 -1.40 21.66 -7.49
N ASP A 31 -0.12 22.03 -7.49
CA ASP A 31 0.70 22.06 -8.71
C ASP A 31 0.84 20.68 -9.36
N ALA A 32 0.95 19.63 -8.55
CA ALA A 32 1.02 18.25 -9.05
C ALA A 32 -0.29 17.83 -9.71
N VAL A 33 -1.43 18.13 -9.10
CA VAL A 33 -2.76 17.85 -9.66
C VAL A 33 -3.03 18.70 -10.90
N LYS A 34 -2.68 19.97 -10.89
CA LYS A 34 -2.84 20.88 -12.05
C LYS A 34 -2.14 20.37 -13.31
N LYS A 35 -0.94 19.75 -13.15
CA LYS A 35 -0.19 19.16 -14.27
C LYS A 35 -0.86 17.95 -14.91
N LEU A 36 -1.88 17.37 -14.28
CA LEU A 36 -2.67 16.28 -14.85
C LEU A 36 -3.68 16.78 -15.89
N GLU A 37 -3.88 18.10 -15.97
CA GLU A 37 -4.83 18.76 -16.90
C GLU A 37 -6.26 18.17 -16.83
N LEU A 38 -6.68 17.75 -15.62
CA LEU A 38 -8.00 17.17 -15.41
C LEU A 38 -9.06 18.27 -15.48
N SER A 39 -10.08 18.05 -16.27
CA SER A 39 -11.22 19.00 -16.39
C SER A 39 -12.25 18.76 -15.29
N CYS A 40 -11.81 18.73 -14.01
CA CYS A 40 -12.71 18.52 -12.88
C CYS A 40 -13.23 19.82 -12.30
N GLY A 41 -14.47 19.80 -11.84
CA GLY A 41 -15.08 20.90 -11.06
C GLY A 41 -15.06 20.61 -9.55
N LYS A 42 -14.89 19.33 -9.19
CA LYS A 42 -14.93 18.90 -7.79
C LYS A 42 -13.88 17.83 -7.52
N ILE A 43 -13.36 17.85 -6.30
CA ILE A 43 -12.51 16.77 -5.76
C ILE A 43 -13.11 16.30 -4.43
N CYS A 44 -13.36 15.00 -4.29
CA CYS A 44 -13.75 14.41 -3.01
C CYS A 44 -12.52 13.77 -2.37
N ILE A 45 -12.08 14.32 -1.25
CA ILE A 45 -11.11 13.68 -0.37
C ILE A 45 -11.85 12.56 0.38
N VAL A 46 -11.35 11.36 0.26
CA VAL A 46 -11.85 10.18 0.99
C VAL A 46 -10.78 9.75 1.98
N ALA A 47 -11.09 9.78 3.27
CA ALA A 47 -10.17 9.43 4.34
C ALA A 47 -10.84 8.61 5.43
N ASP A 48 -10.06 7.84 6.19
CA ASP A 48 -10.57 7.40 7.49
C ASP A 48 -10.59 8.57 8.49
N ASP A 49 -11.38 8.43 9.57
CA ASP A 49 -11.57 9.48 10.56
C ASP A 49 -10.28 9.91 11.27
N THR A 50 -9.33 9.00 11.47
CA THR A 50 -8.02 9.31 12.05
C THR A 50 -7.20 10.21 11.13
N VAL A 51 -7.04 9.81 9.87
CA VAL A 51 -6.25 10.56 8.89
C VAL A 51 -6.98 11.84 8.47
N GLY A 52 -8.31 11.81 8.34
CA GLY A 52 -9.14 12.98 8.08
C GLY A 52 -8.98 14.06 9.13
N ASN A 53 -8.90 13.69 10.42
CA ASN A 53 -8.65 14.62 11.51
C ASN A 53 -7.22 15.18 11.51
N LEU A 54 -6.22 14.39 11.13
CA LEU A 54 -4.81 14.81 11.10
C LEU A 54 -4.51 15.74 9.91
N TYR A 55 -4.94 15.36 8.72
CA TYR A 55 -4.48 15.98 7.46
C TYR A 55 -5.58 16.48 6.56
N GLY A 56 -6.85 16.12 6.81
CA GLY A 56 -7.97 16.44 5.91
C GLY A 56 -8.09 17.92 5.58
N LYS A 57 -8.01 18.80 6.59
CA LYS A 57 -8.09 20.25 6.41
C LYS A 57 -6.90 20.83 5.64
N GLU A 58 -5.70 20.31 5.87
CA GLU A 58 -4.49 20.76 5.17
C GLU A 58 -4.54 20.39 3.69
N VAL A 59 -4.90 19.14 3.39
CA VAL A 59 -5.05 18.64 2.02
C VAL A 59 -6.21 19.34 1.31
N GLN A 60 -7.33 19.57 1.99
CA GLN A 60 -8.47 20.32 1.45
C GLN A 60 -8.03 21.73 1.03
N LYS A 61 -7.38 22.47 1.92
CA LYS A 61 -6.88 23.81 1.63
C LYS A 61 -5.88 23.82 0.46
N ALA A 62 -4.99 22.84 0.39
CA ALA A 62 -4.04 22.74 -0.71
C ALA A 62 -4.76 22.50 -2.05
N LEU A 63 -5.79 21.66 -2.09
CA LEU A 63 -6.54 21.37 -3.32
C LEU A 63 -7.50 22.51 -3.73
N GLU A 64 -8.00 23.30 -2.79
CA GLU A 64 -8.81 24.49 -3.07
C GLU A 64 -8.06 25.56 -3.88
N GLU A 65 -6.71 25.54 -3.88
CA GLU A 65 -5.88 26.40 -4.75
C GLU A 65 -6.09 26.13 -6.26
N LEU A 66 -6.75 25.04 -6.62
CA LEU A 66 -7.10 24.68 -8.00
C LEU A 66 -8.37 25.37 -8.52
N ASP A 67 -9.03 26.21 -7.70
CA ASP A 67 -10.33 26.83 -8.03
C ASP A 67 -11.43 25.78 -8.33
N VAL A 68 -11.44 24.70 -7.54
CA VAL A 68 -12.44 23.62 -7.59
C VAL A 68 -13.13 23.49 -6.23
N THR A 69 -14.32 22.91 -6.21
CA THR A 69 -14.97 22.53 -4.94
C THR A 69 -14.29 21.31 -4.36
N VAL A 70 -13.90 21.34 -3.08
CA VAL A 70 -13.26 20.21 -2.40
C VAL A 70 -14.10 19.79 -1.21
N ASP A 71 -14.65 18.60 -1.27
CA ASP A 71 -15.38 17.96 -0.17
C ASP A 71 -14.49 16.95 0.56
N LEU A 72 -14.75 16.72 1.85
CA LEU A 72 -14.11 15.70 2.66
C LEU A 72 -15.17 14.70 3.12
N TYR A 73 -15.04 13.45 2.67
CA TYR A 73 -15.80 12.30 3.16
C TYR A 73 -14.92 11.48 4.10
N THR A 74 -15.43 11.13 5.29
CA THR A 74 -14.71 10.31 6.25
C THR A 74 -15.52 9.08 6.65
N PHE A 75 -14.81 7.98 6.93
CA PHE A 75 -15.37 6.72 7.43
C PHE A 75 -14.53 6.22 8.63
N PRO A 76 -15.05 5.30 9.49
CA PRO A 76 -14.31 4.80 10.64
C PRO A 76 -13.00 4.13 10.27
N ALA A 77 -11.91 4.42 10.99
CA ALA A 77 -10.60 3.82 10.74
C ALA A 77 -10.61 2.29 10.97
N GLY A 78 -9.81 1.57 10.21
CA GLY A 78 -9.57 0.13 10.37
C GLY A 78 -10.09 -0.73 9.23
N GLU A 79 -9.60 -1.98 9.19
CA GLU A 79 -9.92 -2.95 8.13
C GLU A 79 -11.41 -3.27 8.06
N ALA A 80 -12.14 -3.20 9.18
CA ALA A 80 -13.58 -3.45 9.22
C ALA A 80 -14.39 -2.53 8.31
N SER A 81 -13.86 -1.34 7.98
CA SER A 81 -14.48 -0.40 7.04
C SER A 81 -14.20 -0.71 5.57
N LYS A 82 -13.31 -1.65 5.28
CA LYS A 82 -12.94 -2.01 3.91
C LYS A 82 -13.98 -2.96 3.29
N ASN A 83 -15.19 -2.50 3.09
CA ASN A 83 -16.32 -3.32 2.66
C ASN A 83 -17.25 -2.58 1.70
N LEU A 84 -18.23 -3.32 1.12
CA LEU A 84 -19.20 -2.76 0.16
C LEU A 84 -20.18 -1.77 0.79
N ASP A 85 -20.48 -1.87 2.08
CA ASP A 85 -21.39 -0.94 2.73
C ASP A 85 -20.76 0.46 2.84
N THR A 86 -19.50 0.56 3.23
CA THR A 86 -18.75 1.83 3.21
C THR A 86 -18.67 2.43 1.79
N VAL A 87 -18.45 1.59 0.77
CA VAL A 87 -18.47 2.04 -0.62
C VAL A 87 -19.85 2.56 -1.02
N LYS A 88 -20.92 1.92 -0.60
CA LYS A 88 -22.30 2.36 -0.84
C LYS A 88 -22.60 3.71 -0.17
N GLU A 89 -22.12 3.92 1.06
CA GLU A 89 -22.23 5.21 1.75
C GLU A 89 -21.46 6.32 1.01
N LEU A 90 -20.23 6.01 0.53
CA LEU A 90 -19.48 6.94 -0.30
C LEU A 90 -20.23 7.28 -1.60
N TYR A 91 -20.88 6.32 -2.26
CA TYR A 91 -21.70 6.62 -3.45
C TYR A 91 -22.88 7.53 -3.13
N ALA A 92 -23.58 7.30 -2.01
CA ALA A 92 -24.67 8.18 -1.58
C ALA A 92 -24.17 9.62 -1.40
N PHE A 93 -23.04 9.79 -0.70
CA PHE A 93 -22.40 11.09 -0.53
C PHE A 93 -22.08 11.75 -1.88
N LEU A 94 -21.44 11.03 -2.81
CA LEU A 94 -21.09 11.56 -4.12
C LEU A 94 -22.32 11.98 -4.95
N ILE A 95 -23.42 11.22 -4.86
CA ILE A 95 -24.68 11.53 -5.55
C ILE A 95 -25.31 12.80 -4.95
N GLU A 96 -25.40 12.88 -3.63
CA GLU A 96 -25.97 14.02 -2.91
C GLU A 96 -25.20 15.32 -3.19
N HIS A 97 -23.88 15.22 -3.35
CA HIS A 97 -23.01 16.34 -3.68
C HIS A 97 -22.83 16.57 -5.20
N HIS A 98 -23.63 15.88 -6.03
CA HIS A 98 -23.67 16.05 -7.50
C HIS A 98 -22.31 15.84 -8.19
N TYR A 99 -21.55 14.81 -7.77
CA TYR A 99 -20.32 14.39 -8.46
C TYR A 99 -20.62 13.78 -9.83
N THR A 100 -19.84 14.18 -10.82
CA THR A 100 -19.97 13.77 -12.22
C THR A 100 -18.79 12.89 -12.66
N ARG A 101 -18.83 12.40 -13.90
CA ARG A 101 -17.72 11.61 -14.47
C ARG A 101 -16.43 12.38 -14.67
N LYS A 102 -16.45 13.71 -14.58
CA LYS A 102 -15.27 14.55 -14.74
C LYS A 102 -14.58 14.83 -13.41
N ASP A 103 -15.26 14.57 -12.31
CA ASP A 103 -14.75 14.86 -10.97
C ASP A 103 -13.80 13.76 -10.48
N VAL A 104 -13.06 14.04 -9.43
CA VAL A 104 -11.92 13.23 -8.99
C VAL A 104 -12.10 12.80 -7.54
N LEU A 105 -11.72 11.56 -7.22
CA LEU A 105 -11.55 11.12 -5.85
C LEU A 105 -10.08 11.23 -5.43
N ALA A 106 -9.83 11.73 -4.24
CA ALA A 106 -8.50 11.80 -3.63
C ALA A 106 -8.46 10.86 -2.41
N ALA A 107 -7.80 9.73 -2.52
CA ALA A 107 -7.62 8.75 -1.44
C ALA A 107 -6.54 9.25 -0.48
N LEU A 108 -6.92 9.84 0.65
CA LEU A 108 -6.02 10.32 1.69
C LEU A 108 -5.98 9.31 2.85
N GLY A 109 -4.98 8.44 2.90
CA GLY A 109 -4.94 7.42 3.95
C GLY A 109 -3.99 6.25 3.70
N GLY A 110 -4.15 5.21 4.49
CA GLY A 110 -3.43 3.95 4.35
C GLY A 110 -3.97 3.06 3.21
N GLY A 111 -3.56 1.79 3.20
CA GLY A 111 -3.98 0.81 2.19
C GLY A 111 -5.50 0.60 2.13
N VAL A 112 -6.19 0.60 3.27
CA VAL A 112 -7.66 0.50 3.34
C VAL A 112 -8.31 1.62 2.53
N THR A 113 -7.93 2.86 2.80
CA THR A 113 -8.46 4.06 2.12
C THR A 113 -8.14 4.04 0.62
N GLY A 114 -6.89 3.71 0.27
CA GLY A 114 -6.46 3.64 -1.13
C GLY A 114 -7.23 2.61 -1.95
N ASP A 115 -7.39 1.41 -1.41
CA ASP A 115 -8.09 0.31 -2.06
C ASP A 115 -9.59 0.57 -2.20
N LEU A 116 -10.25 1.02 -1.12
CA LEU A 116 -11.67 1.36 -1.10
C LEU A 116 -12.00 2.49 -2.08
N THR A 117 -11.23 3.58 -2.03
CA THR A 117 -11.44 4.74 -2.89
C THR A 117 -11.17 4.39 -4.36
N GLY A 118 -10.09 3.66 -4.63
CA GLY A 118 -9.77 3.23 -5.99
C GLY A 118 -10.83 2.29 -6.58
N TYR A 119 -11.42 1.41 -5.76
CA TYR A 119 -12.54 0.57 -6.16
C TYR A 119 -13.81 1.39 -6.38
N ALA A 120 -14.11 2.32 -5.48
CA ALA A 120 -15.25 3.23 -5.65
C ALA A 120 -15.10 4.06 -6.94
N ALA A 121 -13.90 4.58 -7.21
CA ALA A 121 -13.62 5.31 -8.45
C ALA A 121 -13.81 4.45 -9.70
N ALA A 122 -13.40 3.17 -9.66
CA ALA A 122 -13.56 2.25 -10.79
C ALA A 122 -15.03 1.96 -11.15
N THR A 123 -15.94 2.08 -10.19
CA THR A 123 -17.31 1.61 -10.32
C THR A 123 -18.35 2.73 -10.31
N TYR A 124 -18.10 3.86 -9.62
CA TYR A 124 -18.97 5.04 -9.64
C TYR A 124 -19.09 5.58 -11.07
N LEU A 125 -20.31 5.75 -11.55
CA LEU A 125 -20.64 6.21 -12.93
C LEU A 125 -19.91 5.42 -14.05
N ARG A 126 -19.51 4.19 -13.81
CA ARG A 126 -18.70 3.29 -14.69
C ARG A 126 -17.23 3.71 -14.82
N GLY A 127 -16.74 4.45 -13.87
CA GLY A 127 -15.36 4.89 -13.74
C GLY A 127 -15.23 6.41 -13.75
N ILE A 128 -14.54 6.91 -12.71
CA ILE A 128 -14.07 8.29 -12.60
C ILE A 128 -12.59 8.28 -12.24
N ASP A 129 -11.91 9.39 -12.44
CA ASP A 129 -10.50 9.52 -12.09
C ASP A 129 -10.27 9.55 -10.58
N PHE A 130 -9.11 9.04 -10.14
CA PHE A 130 -8.69 9.18 -8.76
C PHE A 130 -7.18 9.42 -8.64
N ILE A 131 -6.79 9.99 -7.50
CA ILE A 131 -5.40 10.16 -7.08
C ILE A 131 -5.21 9.49 -5.72
N GLN A 132 -3.97 9.10 -5.41
CA GLN A 132 -3.62 8.54 -4.10
C GLN A 132 -2.70 9.49 -3.33
N ILE A 133 -2.99 9.68 -2.06
CA ILE A 133 -2.20 10.44 -1.09
C ILE A 133 -1.93 9.50 0.11
N PRO A 134 -0.98 8.53 -0.05
CA PRO A 134 -0.76 7.50 0.96
C PRO A 134 -0.08 8.06 2.21
N THR A 135 -0.63 7.72 3.39
CA THR A 135 -0.19 8.23 4.68
C THR A 135 0.44 7.17 5.60
N THR A 136 0.45 5.91 5.21
CA THR A 136 1.17 4.85 5.93
C THR A 136 2.38 4.39 5.13
N LEU A 137 3.44 3.92 5.81
CA LEU A 137 4.61 3.39 5.10
C LEU A 137 4.22 2.22 4.19
N LEU A 138 3.37 1.31 4.65
CA LEU A 138 2.84 0.20 3.84
C LEU A 138 2.21 0.69 2.53
N ALA A 139 1.42 1.75 2.60
CA ALA A 139 0.80 2.31 1.40
C ALA A 139 1.82 3.00 0.50
N GLN A 140 2.81 3.68 1.05
CA GLN A 140 3.87 4.34 0.28
C GLN A 140 4.79 3.34 -0.43
N VAL A 141 5.19 2.24 0.23
CA VAL A 141 6.11 1.26 -0.35
C VAL A 141 5.43 0.18 -1.18
N ASP A 142 4.12 -0.04 -0.99
CA ASP A 142 3.42 -1.15 -1.62
C ASP A 142 2.04 -0.76 -2.18
N SER A 143 0.98 -0.64 -1.38
CA SER A 143 -0.40 -0.72 -1.86
C SER A 143 -0.80 0.39 -2.85
N SER A 144 -0.19 1.58 -2.81
CA SER A 144 -0.48 2.67 -3.76
C SER A 144 0.05 2.45 -5.18
N VAL A 145 0.87 1.41 -5.41
CA VAL A 145 1.50 1.12 -6.71
C VAL A 145 0.91 -0.12 -7.35
N GLY A 146 0.48 -0.02 -8.60
CA GLY A 146 0.09 -1.18 -9.41
C GLY A 146 -1.42 -1.41 -9.54
N GLY A 147 -2.24 -0.47 -9.07
CA GLY A 147 -3.67 -0.37 -9.39
C GLY A 147 -4.57 -1.51 -8.90
N LYS A 148 -4.09 -2.37 -8.00
CA LYS A 148 -4.98 -3.31 -7.30
C LYS A 148 -5.84 -2.50 -6.34
N THR A 149 -7.16 -2.49 -6.55
CA THR A 149 -8.12 -1.81 -5.67
C THR A 149 -9.25 -2.77 -5.34
N GLY A 150 -9.84 -2.65 -4.17
CA GLY A 150 -10.88 -3.57 -3.78
C GLY A 150 -11.29 -3.45 -2.33
N VAL A 151 -12.29 -4.26 -2.00
CA VAL A 151 -12.84 -4.37 -0.65
C VAL A 151 -12.98 -5.83 -0.25
N ASP A 152 -13.11 -6.03 1.03
CA ASP A 152 -13.36 -7.34 1.61
C ASP A 152 -14.81 -7.76 1.40
N PHE A 153 -15.02 -9.06 1.34
CA PHE A 153 -16.36 -9.63 1.23
C PHE A 153 -16.51 -10.79 2.21
N ALA A 154 -17.42 -10.66 3.15
CA ALA A 154 -17.56 -11.57 4.28
C ALA A 154 -16.23 -11.73 5.03
N GLN A 155 -15.73 -12.96 5.18
CA GLN A 155 -14.44 -13.24 5.83
C GLN A 155 -13.24 -13.24 4.87
N TYR A 156 -13.41 -12.86 3.62
CA TYR A 156 -12.37 -12.92 2.59
C TYR A 156 -11.85 -11.54 2.24
N LYS A 157 -10.54 -11.34 2.36
CA LYS A 157 -9.88 -10.09 2.00
C LYS A 157 -9.80 -9.90 0.49
N ASN A 158 -10.03 -8.66 0.05
CA ASN A 158 -9.81 -8.19 -1.33
C ASN A 158 -10.54 -9.00 -2.42
N MET A 159 -11.66 -9.64 -2.09
CA MET A 159 -12.38 -10.51 -3.03
C MET A 159 -13.18 -9.75 -4.09
N VAL A 160 -13.58 -8.53 -3.79
CA VAL A 160 -14.31 -7.68 -4.72
C VAL A 160 -13.42 -6.51 -5.09
N GLY A 161 -12.97 -6.45 -6.33
CA GLY A 161 -11.99 -5.44 -6.71
C GLY A 161 -11.91 -5.18 -8.21
N ALA A 162 -11.09 -4.22 -8.55
CA ALA A 162 -10.79 -3.82 -9.92
C ALA A 162 -9.30 -3.46 -10.06
N PHE A 163 -8.76 -3.67 -11.24
CA PHE A 163 -7.51 -3.04 -11.62
C PHE A 163 -7.82 -1.61 -12.07
N ASN A 164 -7.59 -0.63 -11.20
CA ASN A 164 -7.79 0.78 -11.47
C ASN A 164 -6.53 1.56 -11.11
N GLN A 165 -5.89 2.14 -12.11
CA GLN A 165 -4.64 2.89 -11.89
C GLN A 165 -4.95 4.33 -11.50
N PRO A 166 -4.26 4.91 -10.50
CA PRO A 166 -4.43 6.31 -10.14
C PRO A 166 -3.86 7.21 -11.24
N LYS A 167 -4.31 8.46 -11.29
CA LYS A 167 -3.71 9.51 -12.15
C LYS A 167 -2.41 10.07 -11.54
N LEU A 168 -2.29 9.98 -10.23
CA LEU A 168 -1.14 10.47 -9.47
C LEU A 168 -1.06 9.69 -8.15
N VAL A 169 0.17 9.44 -7.70
CA VAL A 169 0.45 9.09 -6.30
C VAL A 169 1.32 10.20 -5.72
N TYR A 170 0.78 10.93 -4.76
CA TYR A 170 1.47 12.02 -4.07
C TYR A 170 1.82 11.58 -2.65
N MET A 171 3.10 11.40 -2.38
CA MET A 171 3.60 10.94 -1.08
C MET A 171 4.23 12.10 -0.33
N ASN A 172 3.58 12.54 0.73
CA ASN A 172 4.20 13.35 1.76
C ASN A 172 4.95 12.41 2.72
N LEU A 173 6.27 12.50 2.79
CA LEU A 173 7.07 11.61 3.64
C LEU A 173 6.98 11.99 5.12
N ASP A 174 6.70 13.25 5.43
CA ASP A 174 6.60 13.75 6.80
C ASP A 174 5.39 13.21 7.57
N VAL A 175 4.36 12.71 6.88
CA VAL A 175 3.21 12.06 7.53
C VAL A 175 3.61 10.80 8.32
N LEU A 176 4.75 10.19 7.98
CA LEU A 176 5.28 9.04 8.72
C LEU A 176 5.70 9.36 10.15
N LYS A 177 5.91 10.64 10.48
CA LYS A 177 6.21 11.10 11.85
C LYS A 177 5.04 10.92 12.82
N THR A 178 3.82 10.85 12.32
CA THR A 178 2.61 10.61 13.13
C THR A 178 2.15 9.15 13.08
N LEU A 179 2.79 8.32 12.26
CA LEU A 179 2.42 6.92 12.11
C LEU A 179 2.83 6.12 13.37
N PRO A 180 1.94 5.31 13.96
CA PRO A 180 2.29 4.40 15.05
C PRO A 180 3.46 3.48 14.67
N LYS A 181 4.35 3.20 15.63
CA LYS A 181 5.56 2.41 15.40
C LYS A 181 5.27 1.02 14.85
N GLU A 182 4.20 0.41 15.29
CA GLU A 182 3.75 -0.91 14.85
C GLU A 182 3.32 -0.88 13.37
N GLN A 183 2.63 0.18 12.95
CA GLN A 183 2.26 0.36 11.55
C GLN A 183 3.47 0.72 10.68
N PHE A 184 4.43 1.47 11.22
CA PHE A 184 5.70 1.72 10.54
C PHE A 184 6.46 0.40 10.33
N ALA A 185 6.61 -0.41 11.38
CA ALA A 185 7.22 -1.74 11.28
C ALA A 185 6.50 -2.62 10.25
N SER A 186 5.17 -2.61 10.25
CA SER A 186 4.37 -3.34 9.25
C SER A 186 4.72 -2.92 7.80
N GLY A 187 4.91 -1.62 7.55
CA GLY A 187 5.37 -1.13 6.24
C GLY A 187 6.79 -1.56 5.91
N MET A 188 7.69 -1.61 6.90
CA MET A 188 9.07 -2.09 6.70
C MET A 188 9.13 -3.55 6.25
N ALA A 189 8.18 -4.39 6.64
CA ALA A 189 8.11 -5.77 6.14
C ALA A 189 8.04 -5.83 4.61
N GLU A 190 7.25 -4.94 3.99
CA GLU A 190 7.11 -4.85 2.54
C GLU A 190 8.36 -4.27 1.86
N ALA A 191 9.02 -3.31 2.49
CA ALA A 191 10.30 -2.80 2.01
C ALA A 191 11.38 -3.89 2.03
N LEU A 192 11.50 -4.62 3.13
CA LEU A 192 12.42 -5.77 3.26
C LEU A 192 12.09 -6.86 2.24
N LYS A 193 10.81 -7.19 2.05
CA LYS A 193 10.37 -8.14 1.03
C LYS A 193 10.85 -7.72 -0.36
N SER A 194 10.68 -6.45 -0.71
CA SER A 194 11.09 -5.93 -2.02
C SER A 194 12.59 -6.11 -2.27
N GLY A 195 13.43 -5.82 -1.28
CA GLY A 195 14.87 -6.07 -1.34
C GLY A 195 15.21 -7.56 -1.48
N LEU A 196 14.60 -8.41 -0.65
CA LEU A 196 14.86 -9.85 -0.65
C LEU A 196 14.50 -10.55 -1.97
N ILE A 197 13.49 -10.08 -2.69
CA ILE A 197 13.04 -10.73 -3.94
C ILE A 197 13.75 -10.21 -5.19
N ARG A 198 14.30 -8.98 -5.18
CA ARG A 198 14.69 -8.36 -6.44
C ARG A 198 15.97 -7.54 -6.41
N ASP A 199 16.33 -6.94 -5.28
CA ASP A 199 17.41 -5.96 -5.22
C ASP A 199 18.25 -6.13 -3.96
N GLN A 200 19.39 -6.79 -4.13
CA GLN A 200 20.32 -7.07 -3.03
C GLN A 200 20.95 -5.79 -2.49
N GLU A 201 21.28 -4.80 -3.34
CA GLU A 201 21.87 -3.55 -2.90
C GLU A 201 20.89 -2.77 -2.03
N TYR A 202 19.64 -2.67 -2.48
CA TYR A 202 18.57 -2.06 -1.68
C TYR A 202 18.34 -2.79 -0.35
N PHE A 203 18.42 -4.13 -0.33
CA PHE A 203 18.33 -4.88 0.92
C PHE A 203 19.49 -4.58 1.87
N ILE A 204 20.72 -4.44 1.35
CA ILE A 204 21.90 -4.08 2.14
C ILE A 204 21.73 -2.66 2.71
N ASP A 205 21.27 -1.68 1.92
CA ASP A 205 20.99 -0.33 2.38
C ASP A 205 20.01 -0.33 3.56
N LEU A 206 18.93 -1.13 3.48
CA LEU A 206 17.99 -1.28 4.60
C LEU A 206 18.64 -1.90 5.85
N CYS A 207 19.65 -2.77 5.70
CA CYS A 207 20.40 -3.34 6.83
C CYS A 207 21.35 -2.31 7.46
N ASP A 208 22.01 -1.50 6.65
CA ASP A 208 23.04 -0.57 7.12
C ASP A 208 22.43 0.71 7.73
N GLU A 209 21.25 1.12 7.26
CA GLU A 209 20.59 2.35 7.65
C GLU A 209 19.48 2.19 8.72
N ILE A 210 19.42 1.07 9.45
CA ILE A 210 18.35 0.80 10.43
C ILE A 210 18.08 1.99 11.36
N LYS A 211 19.12 2.59 11.94
CA LYS A 211 18.97 3.69 12.89
C LYS A 211 18.43 4.95 12.22
N ALA A 212 18.92 5.30 11.05
CA ALA A 212 18.48 6.46 10.28
C ALA A 212 17.01 6.31 9.86
N ILE A 213 16.64 5.11 9.40
CA ILE A 213 15.26 4.79 9.00
C ILE A 213 14.31 4.85 10.22
N GLN A 214 14.70 4.25 11.35
CA GLN A 214 13.89 4.28 12.58
C GLN A 214 13.80 5.67 13.21
N SER A 215 14.79 6.53 12.99
CA SER A 215 14.77 7.94 13.39
C SER A 215 14.01 8.83 12.41
N LEU A 216 13.47 8.26 11.32
CA LEU A 216 12.77 8.97 10.26
C LEU A 216 13.64 10.06 9.61
N GLU A 217 14.95 9.79 9.44
CA GLU A 217 15.83 10.68 8.71
C GLU A 217 15.38 10.76 7.24
N GLN A 218 15.17 11.97 6.77
CA GLN A 218 14.51 12.26 5.50
C GLN A 218 15.12 11.52 4.31
N GLU A 219 16.44 11.55 4.17
CA GLU A 219 17.12 10.88 3.07
C GLU A 219 17.03 9.35 3.15
N ALA A 220 17.07 8.78 4.36
CA ALA A 220 16.92 7.35 4.57
C ALA A 220 15.49 6.89 4.25
N ILE A 221 14.49 7.64 4.68
CA ILE A 221 13.08 7.37 4.32
C ILE A 221 12.86 7.50 2.82
N LEU A 222 13.39 8.54 2.18
CA LEU A 222 13.29 8.70 0.73
C LEU A 222 13.93 7.51 -0.01
N ARG A 223 15.10 7.02 0.41
CA ARG A 223 15.72 5.82 -0.18
C ARG A 223 14.85 4.59 0.03
N THR A 224 14.35 4.38 1.24
CA THR A 224 13.46 3.26 1.58
C THR A 224 12.20 3.24 0.68
N VAL A 225 11.46 4.34 0.64
CA VAL A 225 10.21 4.42 -0.13
C VAL A 225 10.48 4.35 -1.63
N SER A 226 11.43 5.15 -2.14
CA SER A 226 11.72 5.19 -3.57
C SER A 226 12.32 3.89 -4.11
N GLY A 227 13.14 3.20 -3.31
CA GLY A 227 13.69 1.88 -3.67
C GLY A 227 12.60 0.84 -3.84
N SER A 228 11.69 0.72 -2.87
CA SER A 228 10.54 -0.18 -2.95
C SER A 228 9.65 0.14 -4.16
N CYS A 229 9.31 1.42 -4.37
CA CYS A 229 8.51 1.85 -5.51
C CYS A 229 9.15 1.50 -6.86
N LYS A 230 10.48 1.64 -7.00
CA LYS A 230 11.22 1.28 -8.22
C LYS A 230 11.09 -0.21 -8.53
N ILE A 231 11.34 -1.05 -7.52
CA ILE A 231 11.22 -2.51 -7.64
C ILE A 231 9.80 -2.88 -8.04
N LYS A 232 8.81 -2.36 -7.33
CA LYS A 232 7.40 -2.67 -7.61
C LYS A 232 6.96 -2.17 -8.98
N ARG A 233 7.39 -0.96 -9.40
CA ARG A 233 7.13 -0.45 -10.75
C ARG A 233 7.59 -1.45 -11.82
N GLU A 234 8.83 -1.94 -11.75
CA GLU A 234 9.38 -2.87 -12.72
C GLU A 234 8.53 -4.13 -12.83
N VAL A 235 8.17 -4.72 -11.72
CA VAL A 235 7.32 -5.91 -11.68
C VAL A 235 5.92 -5.64 -12.25
N VAL A 236 5.31 -4.49 -11.90
CA VAL A 236 3.98 -4.10 -12.39
C VAL A 236 3.98 -3.79 -13.88
N GLN A 237 5.03 -3.14 -14.39
CA GLN A 237 5.16 -2.85 -15.83
C GLN A 237 5.27 -4.12 -16.65
N ASN A 238 6.00 -5.12 -16.15
CA ASN A 238 6.17 -6.41 -16.81
C ASN A 238 4.91 -7.27 -16.73
N ASP A 239 4.23 -7.28 -15.59
CA ASP A 239 3.06 -8.14 -15.33
C ASP A 239 1.95 -7.40 -14.56
N PRO A 240 1.21 -6.49 -15.19
CA PRO A 240 0.19 -5.67 -14.51
C PRO A 240 -0.98 -6.48 -13.97
N LYS A 241 -1.27 -7.66 -14.54
CA LYS A 241 -2.43 -8.51 -14.18
C LYS A 241 -2.07 -9.76 -13.38
N GLU A 242 -0.81 -9.83 -12.85
CA GLU A 242 -0.35 -10.93 -12.00
C GLU A 242 -0.54 -12.32 -12.62
N LYS A 243 -0.06 -12.46 -13.86
CA LYS A 243 -0.12 -13.75 -14.58
C LYS A 243 1.21 -14.52 -14.56
N GLY A 244 2.27 -13.95 -13.99
CA GLY A 244 3.62 -14.50 -14.00
C GLY A 244 4.54 -13.85 -12.97
N GLU A 245 5.46 -12.97 -13.40
CA GLU A 245 6.52 -12.39 -12.56
C GLU A 245 6.00 -11.67 -11.31
N ARG A 246 4.82 -11.05 -11.37
CA ARG A 246 4.23 -10.35 -10.23
C ARG A 246 3.94 -11.26 -9.03
N ALA A 247 3.89 -12.58 -9.24
CA ALA A 247 3.77 -13.57 -8.16
C ALA A 247 4.96 -13.51 -7.17
N LEU A 248 6.14 -12.98 -7.56
CA LEU A 248 7.27 -12.76 -6.67
C LEU A 248 6.91 -11.83 -5.49
N LEU A 249 6.02 -10.87 -5.71
CA LEU A 249 5.53 -9.97 -4.66
C LEU A 249 4.78 -10.71 -3.55
N ASN A 250 4.38 -11.96 -3.77
CA ASN A 250 3.73 -12.81 -2.75
C ASN A 250 4.73 -13.58 -1.89
N PHE A 251 6.04 -13.28 -1.95
CA PHE A 251 7.03 -13.86 -1.04
C PHE A 251 6.61 -13.60 0.42
N GLY A 252 6.57 -14.65 1.23
CA GLY A 252 6.06 -14.60 2.60
C GLY A 252 4.52 -14.59 2.73
N HIS A 253 3.76 -14.23 1.70
CA HIS A 253 2.31 -14.01 1.79
C HIS A 253 1.50 -15.29 1.95
N THR A 254 1.89 -16.41 1.35
CA THR A 254 1.14 -17.68 1.48
C THR A 254 0.97 -18.09 2.94
N ILE A 255 2.05 -18.04 3.70
CA ILE A 255 2.02 -18.33 5.14
C ILE A 255 1.50 -17.14 5.92
N GLY A 256 1.90 -15.91 5.53
CA GLY A 256 1.46 -14.67 6.15
C GLY A 256 -0.06 -14.52 6.17
N HIS A 257 -0.73 -14.68 5.05
CA HIS A 257 -2.21 -14.60 4.96
C HIS A 257 -2.90 -15.69 5.80
N ALA A 258 -2.34 -16.91 5.86
CA ALA A 258 -2.85 -17.96 6.71
C ALA A 258 -2.80 -17.57 8.19
N ILE A 259 -1.67 -16.98 8.63
CA ILE A 259 -1.49 -16.47 10.00
C ILE A 259 -2.44 -15.29 10.26
N GLU A 260 -2.55 -14.37 9.33
CA GLU A 260 -3.43 -13.19 9.42
C GLU A 260 -4.89 -13.60 9.65
N LYS A 261 -5.37 -14.56 8.85
CA LYS A 261 -6.71 -15.14 9.00
C LYS A 261 -6.91 -15.85 10.34
N LEU A 262 -5.96 -16.68 10.76
CA LEU A 262 -6.02 -17.44 12.02
C LEU A 262 -5.88 -16.57 13.27
N SER A 263 -5.29 -15.37 13.13
CA SER A 263 -5.19 -14.37 14.20
C SER A 263 -6.44 -13.49 14.35
N ASP A 264 -7.50 -13.76 13.59
CA ASP A 264 -8.69 -12.90 13.50
C ASP A 264 -8.30 -11.43 13.23
N PHE A 265 -7.30 -11.23 12.38
CA PHE A 265 -6.75 -9.91 12.00
C PHE A 265 -6.27 -9.06 13.18
N THR A 266 -5.87 -9.69 14.29
CA THR A 266 -5.29 -9.00 15.45
C THR A 266 -3.82 -8.63 15.27
N LEU A 267 -3.11 -9.29 14.33
CA LEU A 267 -1.77 -8.96 13.90
C LEU A 267 -1.81 -8.03 12.69
N TYR A 268 -0.88 -7.09 12.63
CA TYR A 268 -0.73 -6.27 11.44
C TYR A 268 -0.27 -7.10 10.24
N HIS A 269 -0.68 -6.70 9.05
CA HIS A 269 -0.34 -7.38 7.80
C HIS A 269 1.18 -7.65 7.68
N GLY A 270 2.02 -6.63 7.89
CA GLY A 270 3.47 -6.79 7.80
C GLY A 270 4.07 -7.71 8.85
N GLU A 271 3.45 -7.85 10.03
CA GLU A 271 3.88 -8.85 11.03
C GLU A 271 3.64 -10.27 10.50
N CYS A 272 2.51 -10.49 9.86
CA CYS A 272 2.17 -11.77 9.24
C CYS A 272 3.09 -12.08 8.05
N VAL A 273 3.36 -11.09 7.20
CA VAL A 273 4.31 -11.21 6.08
C VAL A 273 5.72 -11.49 6.57
N ALA A 274 6.17 -10.84 7.64
CA ALA A 274 7.47 -11.08 8.26
C ALA A 274 7.62 -12.53 8.73
N LEU A 275 6.63 -13.06 9.43
CA LEU A 275 6.59 -14.47 9.84
C LEU A 275 6.63 -15.42 8.63
N GLY A 276 5.90 -15.07 7.57
CA GLY A 276 5.89 -15.80 6.32
C GLY A 276 7.25 -15.77 5.59
N MET A 277 7.94 -14.62 5.60
CA MET A 277 9.28 -14.48 5.04
C MET A 277 10.30 -15.35 5.79
N VAL A 278 10.26 -15.34 7.13
CA VAL A 278 11.13 -16.21 7.96
C VAL A 278 10.87 -17.68 7.65
N ALA A 279 9.62 -18.10 7.55
CA ALA A 279 9.28 -19.48 7.21
C ALA A 279 9.77 -19.86 5.80
N ALA A 280 9.60 -18.99 4.81
CA ALA A 280 10.09 -19.21 3.45
C ALA A 280 11.63 -19.28 3.38
N ALA A 281 12.32 -18.39 4.10
CA ALA A 281 13.78 -18.40 4.22
C ALA A 281 14.27 -19.72 4.88
N TYR A 282 13.59 -20.17 5.94
CA TYR A 282 13.92 -21.45 6.59
C TYR A 282 13.74 -22.65 5.63
N ILE A 283 12.66 -22.68 4.84
CA ILE A 283 12.45 -23.69 3.81
C ILE A 283 13.57 -23.64 2.77
N SER A 284 13.96 -22.45 2.31
CA SER A 284 15.06 -22.26 1.36
C SER A 284 16.40 -22.78 1.92
N PHE A 285 16.68 -22.52 3.19
CA PHE A 285 17.85 -23.05 3.88
C PHE A 285 17.81 -24.58 3.95
N LYS A 286 16.69 -25.18 4.36
CA LYS A 286 16.55 -26.66 4.42
C LYS A 286 16.66 -27.33 3.06
N SER A 287 16.29 -26.62 2.00
CA SER A 287 16.43 -27.09 0.61
C SER A 287 17.82 -26.82 0.01
N GLY A 288 18.74 -26.20 0.75
CA GLY A 288 20.10 -25.91 0.31
C GLY A 288 20.22 -24.73 -0.67
N ASN A 289 19.18 -23.89 -0.78
CA ASN A 289 19.17 -22.74 -1.69
C ASN A 289 19.83 -21.49 -1.10
N ILE A 290 19.87 -21.36 0.22
CA ILE A 290 20.59 -20.29 0.93
C ILE A 290 21.42 -20.88 2.07
N SER A 291 22.44 -20.15 2.50
CA SER A 291 23.28 -20.56 3.64
C SER A 291 22.56 -20.34 4.98
N LYS A 292 23.13 -20.92 6.06
CA LYS A 292 22.66 -20.63 7.42
C LYS A 292 22.90 -19.17 7.80
N GLU A 293 23.98 -18.57 7.32
CA GLU A 293 24.33 -17.17 7.55
C GLU A 293 23.31 -16.24 6.90
N ASP A 294 22.81 -16.58 5.70
CA ASP A 294 21.76 -15.79 5.04
C ASP A 294 20.45 -15.85 5.80
N LEU A 295 20.08 -17.04 6.30
CA LEU A 295 18.88 -17.18 7.14
C LEU A 295 19.01 -16.33 8.41
N GLU A 296 20.14 -16.41 9.12
CA GLU A 296 20.39 -15.62 10.33
C GLU A 296 20.37 -14.10 10.06
N LYS A 297 20.89 -13.65 8.91
CA LYS A 297 20.80 -12.25 8.49
C LYS A 297 19.35 -11.81 8.26
N ILE A 298 18.55 -12.63 7.58
CA ILE A 298 17.14 -12.34 7.33
C ILE A 298 16.36 -12.24 8.66
N GLU A 299 16.55 -13.21 9.57
CA GLU A 299 15.92 -13.17 10.89
C GLU A 299 16.34 -11.94 11.69
N HIS A 300 17.64 -11.62 11.65
CA HIS A 300 18.18 -10.46 12.37
C HIS A 300 17.57 -9.15 11.89
N ILE A 301 17.56 -8.90 10.58
CA ILE A 301 17.03 -7.64 10.04
C ILE A 301 15.53 -7.48 10.30
N ILE A 302 14.74 -8.55 10.15
CA ILE A 302 13.31 -8.55 10.46
C ILE A 302 13.10 -8.17 11.93
N SER A 303 13.85 -8.79 12.85
CA SER A 303 13.78 -8.47 14.28
C SER A 303 14.26 -7.05 14.61
N ALA A 304 15.28 -6.54 13.91
CA ALA A 304 15.80 -5.20 14.10
C ALA A 304 14.77 -4.10 13.77
N TYR A 305 13.84 -4.36 12.85
CA TYR A 305 12.70 -3.48 12.56
C TYR A 305 11.48 -3.74 13.45
N ASN A 306 11.64 -4.42 14.60
CA ASN A 306 10.59 -4.75 15.57
C ASN A 306 9.48 -5.65 15.00
N LEU A 307 9.79 -6.41 13.96
CA LEU A 307 8.89 -7.40 13.37
C LEU A 307 9.08 -8.77 14.05
N PRO A 308 8.02 -9.58 14.18
CA PRO A 308 8.14 -10.90 14.79
C PRO A 308 8.86 -11.88 13.86
N ILE A 309 9.77 -12.68 14.44
CA ILE A 309 10.41 -13.83 13.76
C ILE A 309 9.86 -15.17 14.24
N ARG A 310 8.96 -15.17 15.21
CA ARG A 310 8.28 -16.35 15.76
C ARG A 310 6.89 -15.99 16.22
N LEU A 311 5.94 -16.90 16.04
CA LEU A 311 4.61 -16.76 16.64
C LEU A 311 4.70 -16.83 18.18
N LYS A 312 4.16 -15.83 18.84
CA LYS A 312 4.14 -15.75 20.31
C LYS A 312 2.87 -16.36 20.93
N THR A 313 2.03 -17.03 20.14
CA THR A 313 0.75 -17.57 20.62
C THR A 313 0.73 -19.09 20.53
N ALA A 314 0.25 -19.74 21.60
CA ALA A 314 -0.04 -21.17 21.62
C ALA A 314 -1.37 -21.54 20.91
N LYS A 315 -2.12 -20.55 20.44
CA LYS A 315 -3.45 -20.75 19.82
C LYS A 315 -3.39 -21.20 18.37
N MET A 316 -2.21 -21.19 17.75
CA MET A 316 -1.99 -21.55 16.36
C MET A 316 -0.90 -22.61 16.27
N SER A 317 -1.21 -23.79 15.77
CA SER A 317 -0.22 -24.81 15.45
C SER A 317 0.28 -24.66 14.00
N ALA A 318 1.42 -25.28 13.69
CA ALA A 318 1.91 -25.35 12.31
C ALA A 318 0.92 -26.06 11.37
N ASP A 319 0.19 -27.06 11.89
CA ASP A 319 -0.84 -27.79 11.13
C ASP A 319 -2.04 -26.90 10.80
N ASP A 320 -2.45 -26.04 11.73
CA ASP A 320 -3.54 -25.07 11.47
C ASP A 320 -3.13 -24.08 10.36
N VAL A 321 -1.90 -23.57 10.42
CA VAL A 321 -1.37 -22.67 9.37
C VAL A 321 -1.30 -23.39 8.03
N LEU A 322 -0.80 -24.63 8.00
CA LEU A 322 -0.72 -25.43 6.77
C LEU A 322 -2.12 -25.75 6.21
N ALA A 323 -3.10 -26.03 7.06
CA ALA A 323 -4.48 -26.24 6.63
C ALA A 323 -5.08 -24.96 6.03
N ALA A 324 -4.82 -23.79 6.64
CA ALA A 324 -5.30 -22.50 6.15
C ALA A 324 -4.68 -22.13 4.78
N THR A 325 -3.39 -22.42 4.52
CA THR A 325 -2.76 -22.17 3.21
C THR A 325 -3.42 -22.99 2.08
N LYS A 326 -3.95 -24.18 2.37
CA LYS A 326 -4.64 -25.01 1.36
C LYS A 326 -5.99 -24.44 0.96
N SER A 327 -6.66 -23.71 1.84
CA SER A 327 -7.93 -23.08 1.54
C SER A 327 -7.78 -21.80 0.68
N ASP A 328 -6.64 -21.14 0.74
CA ASP A 328 -6.33 -19.93 -0.04
C ASP A 328 -6.08 -20.25 -1.54
N LYS A 329 -5.68 -21.47 -1.88
CA LYS A 329 -5.39 -21.91 -3.26
C LYS A 329 -6.58 -22.46 -4.04
N LYS A 330 -7.77 -22.46 -3.48
CA LYS A 330 -8.96 -23.06 -4.09
C LYS A 330 -9.95 -22.07 -4.69
N MET A 331 -9.56 -20.78 -4.79
CA MET A 331 -10.38 -19.75 -5.42
C MET A 331 -9.72 -19.18 -6.68
#